data_95f57d78a1e8bb69d88046497b707965
#
_entry.id   95f57d78a1e8bb69d88046497b707965
#
_cell.length_a   1.000
_cell.length_b   1.000
_cell.length_c   1.000
_cell.angle_alpha   90.00
_cell.angle_beta   90.00
_cell.angle_gamma   90.00
#
_symmetry.space_group_name_H-M   'P 1'
#
loop_
_entity.id
_entity.type
_entity.pdbx_description
1 polymer ?
#
loop_
_entity_poly.entity_id
_entity_poly.type
_entity_poly.pdbx_seq_one_letter_code
_entity_poly.pdbx_strand_id
1 'polypeptide(L)'
;MSTDFKKKYDFLDDDFWQNFIAKNYKNPLDKILFSLNQKLEIDSGILANQLKARQIIETKIPSWQNHINLIFPKQLSMEQCSSEHTALYKSKICNGESCIDLTGGLGIDSFFISKSFKNTIHCEKNIELQFIAQHNFESLQAKVESYLIDGIEYLKHTNQIFDLIYIDPSRRNENNTKVVKLEEYNPNIIKHLNLLLKKGKQILFKTSPLLDIKQAMKQLPQLKEIHVIAVN
;
A
#
# COMPACT_ATOMS: atom_id res chain seq x y z
N MET A 1 -6.57 13.94 16.33
CA MET A 1 -5.94 13.61 15.00
C MET A 1 -6.62 12.45 14.27
N SER A 2 -6.88 11.27 14.88
CA SER A 2 -7.65 10.20 14.18
C SER A 2 -9.11 10.60 13.90
N THR A 3 -9.70 11.46 14.73
CA THR A 3 -11.08 11.95 14.60
C THR A 3 -11.31 12.80 13.34
N ASP A 4 -10.32 13.55 12.86
CA ASP A 4 -10.48 14.42 11.69
C ASP A 4 -10.54 13.63 10.38
N PHE A 5 -9.72 12.55 10.24
CA PHE A 5 -9.77 11.68 9.06
C PHE A 5 -11.03 10.84 9.06
N LYS A 6 -11.48 10.34 10.20
CA LYS A 6 -12.76 9.65 10.29
C LYS A 6 -13.87 10.53 9.76
N LYS A 7 -14.00 11.77 10.30
CA LYS A 7 -15.01 12.73 9.85
C LYS A 7 -14.93 13.05 8.35
N LYS A 8 -13.70 13.08 7.80
CA LYS A 8 -13.46 13.33 6.36
C LYS A 8 -14.08 12.28 5.46
N TYR A 9 -14.11 11.02 5.90
CA TYR A 9 -14.58 9.87 5.14
C TYR A 9 -15.93 9.30 5.63
N ASP A 10 -16.52 9.84 6.70
CA ASP A 10 -17.75 9.34 7.33
C ASP A 10 -18.91 9.16 6.34
N PHE A 11 -19.03 10.03 5.33
CA PHE A 11 -20.09 9.93 4.34
C PHE A 11 -19.99 8.65 3.48
N LEU A 12 -18.81 8.02 3.43
CA LEU A 12 -18.61 6.77 2.71
C LEU A 12 -19.11 5.54 3.47
N ASP A 13 -19.48 5.71 4.75
CA ASP A 13 -20.19 4.68 5.52
C ASP A 13 -21.69 4.63 5.20
N ASP A 14 -22.20 5.64 4.46
CA ASP A 14 -23.60 5.72 4.01
C ASP A 14 -23.80 4.90 2.73
N ASP A 15 -24.75 3.96 2.75
CA ASP A 15 -25.12 3.11 1.63
C ASP A 15 -25.50 3.91 0.37
N PHE A 16 -26.07 5.09 0.52
CA PHE A 16 -26.40 5.97 -0.62
C PHE A 16 -25.13 6.35 -1.38
N TRP A 17 -24.09 6.83 -0.66
CA TRP A 17 -22.86 7.27 -1.31
C TRP A 17 -22.04 6.11 -1.86
N GLN A 18 -22.00 4.97 -1.18
CA GLN A 18 -21.35 3.76 -1.68
C GLN A 18 -21.99 3.30 -3.00
N ASN A 19 -23.32 3.19 -3.03
CA ASN A 19 -24.07 2.83 -4.23
C ASN A 19 -23.97 3.89 -5.34
N PHE A 20 -23.98 5.17 -4.97
CA PHE A 20 -23.81 6.26 -5.92
C PHE A 20 -22.45 6.17 -6.65
N ILE A 21 -21.37 6.02 -5.88
CA ILE A 21 -20.01 5.86 -6.43
C ILE A 21 -19.93 4.61 -7.30
N ALA A 22 -20.42 3.47 -6.83
CA ALA A 22 -20.40 2.20 -7.56
C ALA A 22 -21.14 2.26 -8.91
N LYS A 23 -22.22 3.02 -9.00
CA LYS A 23 -23.01 3.16 -10.23
C LYS A 23 -22.46 4.22 -11.19
N ASN A 24 -21.76 5.23 -10.69
CA ASN A 24 -21.42 6.42 -11.47
C ASN A 24 -19.92 6.56 -11.80
N TYR A 25 -19.00 5.76 -11.25
CA TYR A 25 -17.57 5.94 -11.45
C TYR A 25 -17.11 5.91 -12.92
N LYS A 26 -17.89 5.30 -13.83
CA LYS A 26 -17.61 5.29 -15.29
C LYS A 26 -18.11 6.54 -16.03
N ASN A 27 -18.96 7.34 -15.40
CA ASN A 27 -19.49 8.54 -16.02
C ASN A 27 -18.46 9.69 -15.98
N PRO A 28 -18.52 10.64 -16.91
CA PRO A 28 -17.68 11.84 -16.87
C PRO A 28 -17.84 12.60 -15.54
N LEU A 29 -16.72 12.88 -14.89
CA LEU A 29 -16.68 13.47 -13.55
C LEU A 29 -17.36 14.85 -13.48
N ASP A 30 -17.16 15.67 -14.51
CA ASP A 30 -17.79 16.99 -14.66
C ASP A 30 -19.32 16.89 -14.65
N LYS A 31 -19.90 15.93 -15.36
CA LYS A 31 -21.34 15.69 -15.37
C LYS A 31 -21.87 15.26 -14.02
N ILE A 32 -21.13 14.37 -13.33
CA ILE A 32 -21.51 13.92 -11.99
C ILE A 32 -21.51 15.09 -11.01
N LEU A 33 -20.40 15.83 -10.94
CA LEU A 33 -20.28 16.96 -10.02
C LEU A 33 -21.28 18.08 -10.34
N PHE A 34 -21.57 18.33 -11.62
CA PHE A 34 -22.60 19.30 -12.01
C PHE A 34 -24.01 18.87 -11.60
N SER A 35 -24.35 17.58 -11.74
CA SER A 35 -25.68 17.05 -11.35
C SER A 35 -25.92 17.12 -9.84
N LEU A 36 -24.84 17.10 -9.05
CA LEU A 36 -24.89 17.20 -7.59
C LEU A 36 -24.87 18.65 -7.08
N ASN A 37 -24.82 19.65 -7.98
CA ASN A 37 -24.75 21.06 -7.63
C ASN A 37 -25.85 21.48 -6.65
N GLN A 38 -25.44 22.10 -5.54
CA GLN A 38 -26.22 22.82 -4.51
C GLN A 38 -26.72 22.03 -3.28
N LYS A 39 -26.51 20.71 -3.16
CA LYS A 39 -26.97 19.96 -1.96
C LYS A 39 -25.88 19.14 -1.26
N LEU A 40 -24.61 19.35 -1.61
CA LEU A 40 -23.55 18.51 -1.05
C LEU A 40 -23.07 19.06 0.29
N GLU A 41 -23.43 18.39 1.37
CA GLU A 41 -22.79 18.54 2.68
C GLU A 41 -21.43 17.83 2.77
N ILE A 42 -20.95 17.24 1.63
CA ILE A 42 -19.70 16.48 1.54
C ILE A 42 -18.65 17.19 0.68
N ASP A 43 -17.39 16.89 0.93
CA ASP A 43 -16.28 17.41 0.12
C ASP A 43 -16.28 16.79 -1.28
N SER A 44 -16.60 17.63 -2.29
CA SER A 44 -16.62 17.23 -3.70
C SER A 44 -15.28 16.69 -4.21
N GLY A 45 -14.16 17.15 -3.64
CA GLY A 45 -12.83 16.67 -3.97
C GLY A 45 -12.60 15.23 -3.50
N ILE A 46 -13.13 14.86 -2.32
CA ILE A 46 -13.07 13.49 -1.83
C ILE A 46 -13.92 12.58 -2.70
N LEU A 47 -15.16 12.99 -3.01
CA LEU A 47 -16.03 12.24 -3.90
C LEU A 47 -15.37 12.02 -5.28
N ALA A 48 -14.78 13.07 -5.85
CA ALA A 48 -14.06 12.97 -7.12
C ALA A 48 -12.89 11.98 -7.05
N ASN A 49 -12.14 11.96 -5.93
CA ASN A 49 -11.05 11.00 -5.72
C ASN A 49 -11.59 9.56 -5.65
N GLN A 50 -12.71 9.32 -4.96
CA GLN A 50 -13.33 7.99 -4.89
C GLN A 50 -13.77 7.49 -6.27
N LEU A 51 -14.45 8.34 -7.06
CA LEU A 51 -14.88 8.01 -8.42
C LEU A 51 -13.68 7.65 -9.32
N LYS A 52 -12.61 8.46 -9.31
CA LYS A 52 -11.39 8.19 -10.08
C LYS A 52 -10.67 6.94 -9.60
N ALA A 53 -10.59 6.73 -8.29
CA ALA A 53 -9.95 5.54 -7.73
C ALA A 53 -10.67 4.27 -8.18
N ARG A 54 -12.01 4.26 -8.25
CA ARG A 54 -12.79 3.13 -8.78
C ARG A 54 -12.44 2.79 -10.24
N GLN A 55 -12.15 3.79 -11.07
CA GLN A 55 -11.67 3.55 -12.44
C GLN A 55 -10.29 2.89 -12.46
N ILE A 56 -9.40 3.33 -11.57
CA ILE A 56 -8.04 2.77 -11.47
C ILE A 56 -8.08 1.33 -10.98
N ILE A 57 -8.86 1.01 -9.94
CA ILE A 57 -8.90 -0.34 -9.39
C ILE A 57 -9.54 -1.36 -10.33
N GLU A 58 -10.43 -0.95 -11.21
CA GLU A 58 -11.04 -1.85 -12.22
C GLU A 58 -9.98 -2.60 -13.03
N THR A 59 -8.86 -1.95 -13.33
CA THR A 59 -7.75 -2.54 -14.09
C THR A 59 -6.58 -2.97 -13.19
N LYS A 60 -6.32 -2.23 -12.11
CA LYS A 60 -5.14 -2.41 -11.30
C LYS A 60 -5.30 -3.43 -10.18
N ILE A 61 -6.52 -3.51 -9.59
CA ILE A 61 -6.86 -4.41 -8.47
C ILE A 61 -8.30 -4.93 -8.68
N PRO A 62 -8.54 -5.71 -9.76
CA PRO A 62 -9.91 -6.12 -10.13
C PRO A 62 -10.67 -6.85 -9.02
N SER A 63 -9.99 -7.61 -8.17
CA SER A 63 -10.63 -8.31 -7.05
C SER A 63 -11.27 -7.38 -6.01
N TRP A 64 -10.87 -6.09 -5.95
CA TRP A 64 -11.45 -5.11 -5.04
C TRP A 64 -12.65 -4.35 -5.63
N GLN A 65 -12.94 -4.52 -6.92
CA GLN A 65 -13.94 -3.75 -7.64
C GLN A 65 -15.35 -3.86 -7.04
N ASN A 66 -15.72 -5.06 -6.60
CA ASN A 66 -17.06 -5.33 -6.06
C ASN A 66 -17.23 -4.99 -4.56
N HIS A 67 -16.15 -4.58 -3.88
CA HIS A 67 -16.21 -4.14 -2.50
C HIS A 67 -16.54 -2.64 -2.44
N ILE A 68 -17.85 -2.31 -2.39
CA ILE A 68 -18.34 -0.92 -2.49
C ILE A 68 -17.93 -0.04 -1.30
N ASN A 69 -17.66 -0.62 -0.15
CA ASN A 69 -17.29 0.04 1.10
C ASN A 69 -15.79 0.37 1.23
N LEU A 70 -14.96 0.01 0.23
CA LEU A 70 -13.56 0.41 0.26
C LEU A 70 -13.40 1.91 0.01
N ILE A 71 -12.47 2.52 0.71
CA ILE A 71 -12.09 3.93 0.56
C ILE A 71 -10.68 4.05 -0.03
N PHE A 72 -10.44 5.14 -0.72
CA PHE A 72 -9.19 5.34 -1.45
C PHE A 72 -8.62 6.73 -1.24
N PRO A 73 -7.29 6.88 -1.22
CA PRO A 73 -6.63 8.18 -1.12
C PRO A 73 -6.65 8.92 -2.46
N LYS A 74 -5.94 10.04 -2.49
CA LYS A 74 -5.72 10.81 -3.71
C LYS A 74 -5.14 9.96 -4.85
N GLN A 75 -5.49 10.30 -6.09
CA GLN A 75 -5.12 9.59 -7.32
C GLN A 75 -3.63 9.20 -7.40
N LEU A 76 -2.72 10.09 -7.03
CA LEU A 76 -1.28 9.83 -7.09
C LEU A 76 -0.85 8.59 -6.29
N SER A 77 -1.42 8.39 -5.09
CA SER A 77 -1.13 7.20 -4.28
C SER A 77 -1.67 5.93 -4.93
N MET A 78 -2.82 6.02 -5.60
CA MET A 78 -3.41 4.91 -6.36
C MET A 78 -2.57 4.52 -7.57
N GLU A 79 -2.00 5.49 -8.27
CA GLU A 79 -1.11 5.23 -9.42
C GLU A 79 0.21 4.57 -9.01
N GLN A 80 0.71 4.87 -7.82
CA GLN A 80 1.98 4.35 -7.31
C GLN A 80 1.88 3.00 -6.61
N CYS A 81 0.69 2.58 -6.17
CA CYS A 81 0.52 1.31 -5.49
C CYS A 81 0.79 0.11 -6.42
N SER A 82 1.02 -1.06 -5.83
CA SER A 82 1.19 -2.31 -6.57
C SER A 82 -0.08 -2.69 -7.34
N SER A 83 0.07 -3.33 -8.50
CA SER A 83 -1.04 -4.00 -9.16
C SER A 83 -1.32 -5.34 -8.48
N GLU A 84 -2.55 -5.84 -8.64
CA GLU A 84 -2.95 -7.16 -8.13
C GLU A 84 -2.02 -8.27 -8.61
N HIS A 85 -1.65 -8.26 -9.90
CA HIS A 85 -0.74 -9.26 -10.46
C HIS A 85 0.61 -9.29 -9.75
N THR A 86 1.20 -8.11 -9.49
CA THR A 86 2.49 -8.05 -8.79
C THR A 86 2.37 -8.42 -7.32
N ALA A 87 1.26 -8.07 -6.66
CA ALA A 87 1.00 -8.42 -5.27
C ALA A 87 0.74 -9.94 -5.12
N LEU A 88 -0.04 -10.53 -6.02
CA LEU A 88 -0.26 -11.97 -6.08
C LEU A 88 1.03 -12.75 -6.35
N TYR A 89 1.89 -12.25 -7.24
CA TYR A 89 3.18 -12.87 -7.46
C TYR A 89 4.01 -12.93 -6.18
N LYS A 90 4.11 -11.81 -5.46
CA LYS A 90 4.84 -11.73 -4.18
C LYS A 90 4.27 -12.70 -3.14
N SER A 91 2.95 -12.82 -3.05
CA SER A 91 2.31 -13.76 -2.11
C SER A 91 2.59 -15.23 -2.43
N LYS A 92 2.93 -15.57 -3.68
CA LYS A 92 3.25 -16.95 -4.10
C LYS A 92 4.69 -17.36 -3.81
N ILE A 93 5.61 -16.41 -3.71
CA ILE A 93 7.03 -16.69 -3.48
C ILE A 93 7.43 -16.64 -2.01
N CYS A 94 6.49 -16.37 -1.11
CA CYS A 94 6.75 -16.32 0.33
C CYS A 94 5.58 -16.91 1.11
N ASN A 95 5.89 -17.54 2.24
CA ASN A 95 4.92 -18.08 3.19
C ASN A 95 5.55 -18.22 4.58
N GLY A 96 4.72 -18.38 5.61
CA GLY A 96 5.19 -18.56 6.97
C GLY A 96 4.12 -18.30 8.03
N GLU A 97 4.57 -18.16 9.27
CA GLU A 97 3.70 -17.83 10.40
C GLU A 97 3.52 -16.32 10.54
N SER A 98 4.60 -15.53 10.33
CA SER A 98 4.63 -14.09 10.59
C SER A 98 5.29 -13.29 9.47
N CYS A 99 4.61 -12.21 9.07
CA CYS A 99 5.10 -11.25 8.10
C CYS A 99 4.99 -9.84 8.66
N ILE A 100 5.92 -8.96 8.29
CA ILE A 100 5.84 -7.52 8.52
C ILE A 100 6.13 -6.76 7.24
N ASP A 101 5.24 -5.83 6.88
CA ASP A 101 5.44 -4.83 5.84
C ASP A 101 5.88 -3.51 6.47
N LEU A 102 7.11 -3.09 6.20
CA LEU A 102 7.71 -1.87 6.78
C LEU A 102 7.32 -0.57 6.07
N THR A 103 6.65 -0.69 4.93
CA THR A 103 6.35 0.42 4.01
C THR A 103 4.94 0.32 3.45
N GLY A 104 4.01 0.05 4.31
CA GLY A 104 2.68 -0.48 4.00
C GLY A 104 1.84 0.30 2.99
N GLY A 105 1.92 1.64 2.98
CA GLY A 105 1.14 2.46 2.07
C GLY A 105 -0.35 2.17 2.15
N LEU A 106 -0.98 1.86 1.01
CA LEU A 106 -2.39 1.45 0.92
C LEU A 106 -2.67 0.01 1.36
N GLY A 107 -1.62 -0.75 1.72
CA GLY A 107 -1.76 -2.11 2.19
C GLY A 107 -2.07 -3.16 1.12
N ILE A 108 -1.93 -2.85 -0.17
CA ILE A 108 -2.24 -3.82 -1.23
C ILE A 108 -1.31 -5.02 -1.16
N ASP A 109 -0.01 -4.79 -1.06
CA ASP A 109 0.96 -5.87 -0.90
C ASP A 109 0.73 -6.64 0.40
N SER A 110 0.53 -5.93 1.52
CA SER A 110 0.21 -6.52 2.82
C SER A 110 -1.04 -7.42 2.75
N PHE A 111 -2.11 -6.97 2.06
CA PHE A 111 -3.34 -7.75 1.89
C PHE A 111 -3.10 -9.06 1.13
N PHE A 112 -2.39 -9.02 -0.01
CA PHE A 112 -2.17 -10.23 -0.78
C PHE A 112 -1.16 -11.17 -0.11
N ILE A 113 -0.10 -10.65 0.49
CA ILE A 113 0.91 -11.43 1.23
C ILE A 113 0.27 -12.08 2.46
N SER A 114 -0.65 -11.42 3.17
CA SER A 114 -1.32 -11.95 4.36
C SER A 114 -2.05 -13.28 4.11
N LYS A 115 -2.42 -13.57 2.87
CA LYS A 115 -3.07 -14.85 2.51
C LYS A 115 -2.14 -16.06 2.65
N SER A 116 -0.82 -15.83 2.70
CA SER A 116 0.21 -16.86 2.85
C SER A 116 0.86 -16.87 4.24
N PHE A 117 0.34 -16.05 5.18
CA PHE A 117 0.85 -15.95 6.55
C PHE A 117 -0.30 -16.00 7.57
N LYS A 118 -0.01 -16.46 8.79
CA LYS A 118 -1.01 -16.46 9.87
C LYS A 118 -1.22 -15.08 10.47
N ASN A 119 -0.11 -14.34 10.65
CA ASN A 119 -0.08 -13.02 11.23
C ASN A 119 0.69 -12.09 10.31
N THR A 120 0.08 -10.97 9.94
CA THR A 120 0.72 -9.94 9.11
C THR A 120 0.59 -8.59 9.79
N ILE A 121 1.71 -7.89 9.91
CA ILE A 121 1.79 -6.53 10.43
C ILE A 121 2.05 -5.58 9.28
N HIS A 122 1.27 -4.50 9.24
CA HIS A 122 1.40 -3.40 8.29
C HIS A 122 1.83 -2.15 9.06
N CYS A 123 2.97 -1.55 8.68
CA CYS A 123 3.48 -0.31 9.25
C CYS A 123 3.41 0.81 8.21
N GLU A 124 2.72 1.90 8.55
CA GLU A 124 2.62 3.09 7.70
C GLU A 124 2.73 4.35 8.59
N LYS A 125 3.60 5.28 8.18
CA LYS A 125 3.84 6.54 8.93
C LYS A 125 2.90 7.67 8.54
N ASN A 126 2.29 7.59 7.34
CA ASN A 126 1.28 8.56 6.91
C ASN A 126 -0.07 8.19 7.52
N ILE A 127 -0.59 9.08 8.37
CA ILE A 127 -1.83 8.84 9.12
C ILE A 127 -3.04 8.62 8.21
N GLU A 128 -3.15 9.32 7.07
CA GLU A 128 -4.27 9.15 6.14
C GLU A 128 -4.19 7.78 5.44
N LEU A 129 -3.00 7.38 4.97
CA LEU A 129 -2.82 6.08 4.31
C LEU A 129 -3.03 4.92 5.28
N GLN A 130 -2.53 5.04 6.52
CA GLN A 130 -2.74 4.03 7.56
C GLN A 130 -4.22 3.87 7.90
N PHE A 131 -4.94 4.99 8.08
CA PHE A 131 -6.38 4.97 8.35
C PHE A 131 -7.14 4.27 7.21
N ILE A 132 -6.87 4.63 5.96
CA ILE A 132 -7.49 4.01 4.78
C ILE A 132 -7.16 2.53 4.69
N ALA A 133 -5.89 2.14 4.88
CA ALA A 133 -5.47 0.75 4.83
C ALA A 133 -6.17 -0.08 5.92
N GLN A 134 -6.24 0.41 7.15
CA GLN A 134 -6.92 -0.25 8.25
C GLN A 134 -8.41 -0.45 7.95
N HIS A 135 -9.12 0.60 7.51
CA HIS A 135 -10.53 0.50 7.12
C HIS A 135 -10.74 -0.55 6.02
N ASN A 136 -9.88 -0.56 5.01
CA ASN A 136 -9.97 -1.52 3.91
C ASN A 136 -9.65 -2.95 4.36
N PHE A 137 -8.69 -3.17 5.27
CA PHE A 137 -8.43 -4.49 5.83
C PHE A 137 -9.62 -5.03 6.61
N GLU A 138 -10.28 -4.20 7.41
CA GLU A 138 -11.49 -4.56 8.13
C GLU A 138 -12.62 -4.92 7.15
N SER A 139 -12.87 -4.08 6.15
CA SER A 139 -13.88 -4.29 5.12
C SER A 139 -13.64 -5.56 4.28
N LEU A 140 -12.39 -5.90 4.04
CA LEU A 140 -11.96 -7.11 3.30
C LEU A 140 -11.79 -8.33 4.21
N GLN A 141 -12.02 -8.20 5.52
CA GLN A 141 -11.79 -9.24 6.54
C GLN A 141 -10.36 -9.83 6.47
N ALA A 142 -9.38 -8.97 6.17
CA ALA A 142 -7.99 -9.35 6.05
C ALA A 142 -7.35 -9.59 7.42
N LYS A 143 -6.50 -10.60 7.54
CA LYS A 143 -5.71 -10.88 8.75
C LYS A 143 -4.45 -10.02 8.79
N VAL A 144 -4.63 -8.70 8.88
CA VAL A 144 -3.56 -7.70 8.91
C VAL A 144 -3.78 -6.74 10.07
N GLU A 145 -2.79 -6.62 10.93
CA GLU A 145 -2.75 -5.60 11.98
C GLU A 145 -2.02 -4.37 11.45
N SER A 146 -2.69 -3.21 11.47
CA SER A 146 -2.15 -1.96 10.92
C SER A 146 -1.73 -1.00 12.02
N TYR A 147 -0.49 -0.51 11.96
CA TYR A 147 0.09 0.41 12.93
C TYR A 147 0.54 1.70 12.28
N LEU A 148 0.19 2.83 12.92
CA LEU A 148 0.68 4.16 12.55
C LEU A 148 2.09 4.35 13.12
N ILE A 149 3.10 3.83 12.41
CA ILE A 149 4.49 3.87 12.86
C ILE A 149 5.45 3.76 11.65
N ASP A 150 6.64 4.29 11.79
CA ASP A 150 7.75 3.96 10.87
C ASP A 150 8.16 2.50 11.07
N GLY A 151 8.20 1.71 9.98
CA GLY A 151 8.49 0.28 10.06
C GLY A 151 9.87 -0.06 10.62
N ILE A 152 10.88 0.79 10.37
CA ILE A 152 12.21 0.61 10.95
C ILE A 152 12.18 0.85 12.46
N GLU A 153 11.43 1.86 12.91
CA GLU A 153 11.26 2.10 14.36
C GLU A 153 10.50 0.95 15.01
N TYR A 154 9.49 0.39 14.36
CA TYR A 154 8.82 -0.82 14.86
C TYR A 154 9.80 -1.98 15.06
N LEU A 155 10.67 -2.26 14.07
CA LEU A 155 11.67 -3.32 14.15
C LEU A 155 12.69 -3.11 15.26
N LYS A 156 13.05 -1.87 15.58
CA LYS A 156 13.99 -1.56 16.66
C LYS A 156 13.44 -1.91 18.05
N HIS A 157 12.11 -1.75 18.22
CA HIS A 157 11.47 -1.91 19.51
C HIS A 157 10.82 -3.27 19.74
N THR A 158 10.57 -4.06 18.68
CA THR A 158 10.06 -5.42 18.83
C THR A 158 11.13 -6.44 19.14
N ASN A 159 10.79 -7.45 19.95
CA ASN A 159 11.65 -8.63 20.14
C ASN A 159 11.34 -9.76 19.14
N GLN A 160 10.30 -9.62 18.35
CA GLN A 160 9.86 -10.64 17.40
C GLN A 160 10.86 -10.80 16.25
N ILE A 161 11.03 -12.04 15.80
CA ILE A 161 11.71 -12.41 14.55
C ILE A 161 10.62 -12.84 13.59
N PHE A 162 10.58 -12.24 12.40
CA PHE A 162 9.59 -12.50 11.37
C PHE A 162 10.08 -13.55 10.38
N ASP A 163 9.15 -14.37 9.87
CA ASP A 163 9.47 -15.25 8.74
C ASP A 163 9.73 -14.44 7.49
N LEU A 164 8.97 -13.34 7.29
CA LEU A 164 9.17 -12.41 6.18
C LEU A 164 9.18 -10.96 6.68
N ILE A 165 10.18 -10.20 6.25
CA ILE A 165 10.14 -8.73 6.22
C ILE A 165 9.96 -8.29 4.77
N TYR A 166 8.85 -7.59 4.49
CA TYR A 166 8.59 -6.99 3.19
C TYR A 166 8.89 -5.48 3.23
N ILE A 167 9.47 -4.95 2.14
CA ILE A 167 9.81 -3.53 2.01
C ILE A 167 9.60 -3.09 0.55
N ASP A 168 8.79 -2.05 0.33
CA ASP A 168 8.69 -1.29 -0.95
C ASP A 168 9.16 0.15 -0.71
N PRO A 169 10.47 0.39 -0.66
CA PRO A 169 11.00 1.68 -0.26
C PRO A 169 10.69 2.76 -1.29
N SER A 170 10.37 3.97 -0.81
CA SER A 170 10.20 5.13 -1.68
C SER A 170 11.48 5.41 -2.48
N ARG A 171 11.30 5.64 -3.78
CA ARG A 171 12.36 5.98 -4.74
C ARG A 171 12.46 7.49 -5.00
N ARG A 172 11.87 8.28 -4.14
CA ARG A 172 11.93 9.75 -4.22
C ARG A 172 12.68 10.27 -3.01
N ASN A 173 13.67 11.12 -3.28
CA ASN A 173 14.36 11.86 -2.23
C ASN A 173 13.47 13.00 -1.69
N GLU A 174 13.96 13.73 -0.71
CA GLU A 174 13.26 14.88 -0.10
C GLU A 174 12.87 15.95 -1.15
N ASN A 175 13.61 16.05 -2.24
CA ASN A 175 13.34 16.97 -3.36
C ASN A 175 12.40 16.35 -4.41
N ASN A 176 11.74 15.21 -4.12
CA ASN A 176 10.81 14.52 -5.01
C ASN A 176 11.43 14.04 -6.34
N THR A 177 12.77 13.96 -6.45
CA THR A 177 13.47 13.39 -7.60
C THR A 177 13.58 11.89 -7.50
N LYS A 178 13.48 11.20 -8.65
CA LYS A 178 13.62 9.73 -8.71
C LYS A 178 15.06 9.34 -8.45
N VAL A 179 15.26 8.36 -7.57
CA VAL A 179 16.56 7.81 -7.24
C VAL A 179 16.67 6.36 -7.73
N VAL A 180 17.87 5.92 -8.06
CA VAL A 180 18.16 4.60 -8.62
C VAL A 180 19.04 3.77 -7.69
N LYS A 181 19.92 4.41 -6.90
CA LYS A 181 20.84 3.72 -6.01
C LYS A 181 20.14 3.27 -4.74
N LEU A 182 20.47 2.07 -4.23
CA LEU A 182 19.86 1.50 -3.03
C LEU A 182 20.05 2.35 -1.76
N GLU A 183 21.17 3.07 -1.68
CA GLU A 183 21.49 3.96 -0.54
C GLU A 183 20.56 5.17 -0.46
N GLU A 184 19.96 5.55 -1.57
CA GLU A 184 19.06 6.72 -1.67
C GLU A 184 17.61 6.37 -1.44
N TYR A 185 17.27 5.08 -1.27
CA TYR A 185 15.91 4.63 -0.99
C TYR A 185 15.48 4.96 0.44
N ASN A 186 14.20 5.20 0.65
CA ASN A 186 13.64 5.45 1.98
C ASN A 186 12.56 4.41 2.33
N PRO A 187 12.80 3.53 3.34
CA PRO A 187 14.00 3.43 4.17
C PRO A 187 15.24 2.99 3.39
N ASN A 188 16.42 3.45 3.84
CA ASN A 188 17.70 3.03 3.27
C ASN A 188 18.02 1.59 3.69
N ILE A 189 17.88 0.65 2.75
CA ILE A 189 18.06 -0.79 3.00
C ILE A 189 19.47 -1.10 3.44
N ILE A 190 20.49 -0.50 2.82
CA ILE A 190 21.90 -0.76 3.13
C ILE A 190 22.21 -0.34 4.57
N LYS A 191 21.76 0.86 4.98
CA LYS A 191 21.95 1.36 6.35
C LYS A 191 21.30 0.45 7.40
N HIS A 192 20.17 -0.14 7.09
CA HIS A 192 19.40 -0.96 8.02
C HIS A 192 19.61 -2.47 7.86
N LEU A 193 20.49 -2.90 6.96
CA LEU A 193 20.66 -4.31 6.58
C LEU A 193 20.91 -5.24 7.79
N ASN A 194 21.77 -4.84 8.72
CA ASN A 194 22.07 -5.64 9.92
C ASN A 194 20.83 -5.83 10.81
N LEU A 195 19.98 -4.79 10.95
CA LEU A 195 18.72 -4.88 11.70
C LEU A 195 17.75 -5.84 10.98
N LEU A 196 17.61 -5.69 9.68
CA LEU A 196 16.72 -6.52 8.85
C LEU A 196 17.12 -7.99 8.94
N LEU A 197 18.42 -8.32 8.78
CA LEU A 197 18.95 -9.68 8.89
C LEU A 197 18.80 -10.28 10.29
N LYS A 198 18.84 -9.45 11.34
CA LYS A 198 18.61 -9.89 12.72
C LYS A 198 17.15 -10.21 13.02
N LYS A 199 16.22 -9.50 12.35
CA LYS A 199 14.77 -9.54 12.65
C LYS A 199 13.96 -10.34 11.65
N GLY A 200 14.51 -10.68 10.47
CA GLY A 200 13.82 -11.44 9.44
C GLY A 200 14.58 -12.68 9.02
N LYS A 201 13.87 -13.81 8.90
CA LYS A 201 14.44 -15.03 8.29
C LYS A 201 14.56 -14.88 6.79
N GLN A 202 13.61 -14.19 6.18
CA GLN A 202 13.58 -13.80 4.77
C GLN A 202 13.29 -12.30 4.66
N ILE A 203 13.96 -11.62 3.71
CA ILE A 203 13.73 -10.22 3.40
C ILE A 203 13.37 -10.14 1.92
N LEU A 204 12.19 -9.62 1.62
CA LEU A 204 11.74 -9.33 0.26
C LEU A 204 11.63 -7.83 0.09
N PHE A 205 12.42 -7.25 -0.79
CA PHE A 205 12.28 -5.84 -1.11
C PHE A 205 12.05 -5.60 -2.61
N LYS A 206 11.14 -4.68 -2.88
CA LYS A 206 10.80 -4.26 -4.23
C LYS A 206 11.69 -3.09 -4.66
N THR A 207 12.16 -3.13 -5.88
CA THR A 207 13.05 -2.10 -6.42
C THR A 207 12.55 -1.54 -7.75
N SER A 208 13.24 -0.53 -8.24
CA SER A 208 13.05 -0.01 -9.59
C SER A 208 13.52 -1.03 -10.64
N PRO A 209 12.82 -1.13 -11.79
CA PRO A 209 13.35 -1.86 -12.95
C PRO A 209 14.64 -1.23 -13.51
N LEU A 210 14.99 -0.01 -13.09
CA LEU A 210 16.21 0.70 -13.47
C LEU A 210 17.40 0.40 -12.53
N LEU A 211 17.22 -0.46 -11.51
CA LEU A 211 18.28 -0.83 -10.60
C LEU A 211 19.39 -1.58 -11.35
N ASP A 212 20.64 -1.17 -11.14
CA ASP A 212 21.80 -1.95 -11.60
C ASP A 212 21.93 -3.22 -10.74
N ILE A 213 21.53 -4.34 -11.34
CA ILE A 213 21.55 -5.67 -10.69
C ILE A 213 22.96 -6.06 -10.25
N LYS A 214 23.98 -5.79 -11.06
CA LYS A 214 25.37 -6.15 -10.73
C LYS A 214 25.88 -5.35 -9.54
N GLN A 215 25.51 -4.07 -9.46
CA GLN A 215 25.85 -3.23 -8.32
C GLN A 215 25.11 -3.69 -7.06
N ALA A 216 23.81 -3.98 -7.18
CA ALA A 216 23.01 -4.49 -6.06
C ALA A 216 23.56 -5.79 -5.49
N MET A 217 23.99 -6.73 -6.34
CA MET A 217 24.63 -7.98 -5.90
C MET A 217 25.94 -7.76 -5.13
N LYS A 218 26.72 -6.73 -5.49
CA LYS A 218 27.95 -6.37 -4.76
C LYS A 218 27.64 -5.76 -3.38
N GLN A 219 26.57 -4.98 -3.28
CA GLN A 219 26.16 -4.29 -2.05
C GLN A 219 25.40 -5.21 -1.07
N LEU A 220 24.80 -6.26 -1.59
CA LEU A 220 23.97 -7.21 -0.85
C LEU A 220 24.51 -8.64 -1.04
N PRO A 221 25.64 -9.00 -0.44
CA PRO A 221 26.23 -10.33 -0.60
C PRO A 221 25.35 -11.48 -0.09
N GLN A 222 24.32 -11.18 0.73
CA GLN A 222 23.32 -12.14 1.21
C GLN A 222 22.14 -12.34 0.24
N LEU A 223 22.13 -11.61 -0.89
CA LEU A 223 21.08 -11.72 -1.90
C LEU A 223 21.05 -13.14 -2.49
N LYS A 224 19.90 -13.79 -2.41
CA LYS A 224 19.71 -15.17 -2.88
C LYS A 224 19.07 -15.22 -4.27
N GLU A 225 18.05 -14.39 -4.48
CA GLU A 225 17.21 -14.45 -5.67
C GLU A 225 16.87 -13.03 -6.16
N ILE A 226 16.73 -12.90 -7.47
CA ILE A 226 16.25 -11.66 -8.12
C ILE A 226 15.11 -12.06 -9.06
N HIS A 227 13.94 -11.46 -8.84
CA HIS A 227 12.76 -11.68 -9.64
C HIS A 227 12.50 -10.45 -10.52
N VAL A 228 12.49 -10.62 -11.83
CA VAL A 228 12.14 -9.58 -12.80
C VAL A 228 10.71 -9.83 -13.26
N ILE A 229 9.79 -8.92 -12.92
CA ILE A 229 8.37 -9.05 -13.23
C ILE A 229 8.02 -8.02 -14.31
N ALA A 230 7.66 -8.49 -15.50
CA ALA A 230 7.07 -7.67 -16.54
C ALA A 230 5.56 -7.56 -16.29
N VAL A 231 5.04 -6.33 -16.26
CA VAL A 231 3.60 -6.04 -16.14
C VAL A 231 3.21 -5.34 -17.44
N ASN A 232 2.40 -6.02 -18.24
CA ASN A 232 1.83 -5.46 -19.48
C ASN A 232 0.61 -4.60 -19.15
#